data_f8a33374374cd39db11c29501739314a
#
_entry.id   f8a33374374cd39db11c29501739314a
#
_cell.length_a   1.000
_cell.length_b   1.000
_cell.length_c   1.000
_cell.angle_alpha   90.00
_cell.angle_beta   90.00
_cell.angle_gamma   90.00
#
_symmetry.space_group_name_H-M   'P 1'
#
loop_
_entity.id
_entity.type
_entity.pdbx_description
1 polymer ?
#
loop_
_entity_poly.entity_id
_entity_poly.type
_entity_poly.pdbx_seq_one_letter_code
_entity_poly.pdbx_strand_id
1 'polypeptide(L)'
;MNALTNPPSIQLTTFEHGIIHRKVDILVGRAGFTDADRRSLQQDLTIRLIQSLRRFDPKKANRKSFSTTVVERSVAKILRFQRAEKRDCRHVQSLNAPIPSRDGIVELGETIGTDEYGARRGCATSCPVRQA
;
A
#
# COMPACT_ATOMS: atom_id res chain seq x y z
N MET A 1 -13.09 -12.94 38.57
CA MET A 1 -11.63 -12.95 38.39
C MET A 1 -11.36 -13.28 36.92
N ASN A 2 -11.16 -12.22 36.12
CA ASN A 2 -10.89 -12.40 34.69
C ASN A 2 -9.43 -12.76 34.52
N ALA A 3 -9.16 -14.05 34.30
CA ALA A 3 -7.88 -14.47 33.77
C ALA A 3 -7.75 -13.85 32.36
N LEU A 4 -6.99 -12.78 32.24
CA LEU A 4 -6.45 -12.30 30.98
C LEU A 4 -5.56 -13.41 30.44
N THR A 5 -6.18 -14.36 29.75
CA THR A 5 -5.45 -15.39 29.00
C THR A 5 -4.70 -14.65 27.91
N ASN A 6 -3.47 -14.30 28.20
CA ASN A 6 -2.56 -13.74 27.22
C ASN A 6 -2.51 -14.74 26.05
N PRO A 7 -2.95 -14.40 24.85
CA PRO A 7 -2.95 -15.35 23.76
C PRO A 7 -1.50 -15.81 23.55
N PRO A 8 -1.25 -17.09 23.28
CA PRO A 8 0.09 -17.64 23.13
C PRO A 8 0.84 -16.75 22.13
N SER A 9 1.95 -16.18 22.57
CA SER A 9 2.80 -15.32 21.75
C SER A 9 3.33 -16.15 20.59
N ILE A 10 2.72 -15.96 19.41
CA ILE A 10 3.16 -16.63 18.19
C ILE A 10 4.49 -16.02 17.80
N GLN A 11 5.57 -16.77 18.01
CA GLN A 11 6.89 -16.37 17.58
C GLN A 11 7.09 -16.76 16.12
N LEU A 12 7.62 -15.82 15.35
CA LEU A 12 8.00 -16.02 13.96
C LEU A 12 9.35 -16.76 13.90
N THR A 13 9.46 -17.67 12.97
CA THR A 13 10.73 -18.39 12.70
C THR A 13 11.66 -17.51 11.88
N THR A 14 12.97 -17.81 11.93
CA THR A 14 13.98 -17.13 11.09
C THR A 14 13.64 -17.21 9.60
N PHE A 15 13.04 -18.32 9.16
CA PHE A 15 12.55 -18.49 7.80
C PHE A 15 11.46 -17.48 7.43
N GLU A 16 10.49 -17.26 8.31
CA GLU A 16 9.38 -16.33 8.11
C GLU A 16 9.87 -14.88 8.04
N HIS A 17 10.82 -14.50 8.91
CA HIS A 17 11.50 -13.21 8.81
C HIS A 17 12.24 -13.04 7.48
N GLY A 18 12.99 -14.06 7.06
CA GLY A 18 13.73 -14.02 5.80
C GLY A 18 12.83 -13.82 4.57
N ILE A 19 11.66 -14.46 4.53
CA ILE A 19 10.69 -14.26 3.44
C ILE A 19 10.15 -12.83 3.45
N ILE A 20 9.78 -12.30 4.61
CA ILE A 20 9.26 -10.93 4.74
C ILE A 20 10.30 -9.93 4.22
N HIS A 21 11.55 -10.01 4.69
CA HIS A 21 12.62 -9.14 4.25
C HIS A 21 12.81 -9.18 2.73
N ARG A 22 12.94 -10.38 2.15
CA ARG A 22 13.10 -10.55 0.69
C ARG A 22 11.95 -9.95 -0.11
N LYS A 23 10.71 -10.13 0.35
CA LYS A 23 9.54 -9.58 -0.34
C LYS A 23 9.46 -8.06 -0.21
N VAL A 24 9.85 -7.49 0.92
CA VAL A 24 9.95 -6.04 1.10
C VAL A 24 11.04 -5.44 0.20
N ASP A 25 12.21 -6.07 0.10
CA ASP A 25 13.29 -5.61 -0.79
C ASP A 25 12.85 -5.56 -2.26
N ILE A 26 12.01 -6.51 -2.68
CA ILE A 26 11.44 -6.51 -4.03
C ILE A 26 10.39 -5.40 -4.21
N LEU A 27 9.67 -5.02 -3.16
CA LEU A 27 8.64 -3.97 -3.20
C LEU A 27 9.24 -2.57 -3.24
N VAL A 28 10.33 -2.34 -2.50
CA VAL A 28 11.04 -1.05 -2.48
C VAL A 28 11.54 -0.71 -3.89
N GLY A 29 11.31 0.53 -4.32
CA GLY A 29 11.58 0.98 -5.68
C GLY A 29 10.51 0.59 -6.71
N ARG A 30 9.43 -0.08 -6.30
CA ARG A 30 8.30 -0.44 -7.15
C ARG A 30 7.00 0.14 -6.62
N ALA A 31 6.08 0.44 -7.52
CA ALA A 31 4.72 0.93 -7.19
C ALA A 31 4.68 2.16 -6.25
N GLY A 32 5.71 3.00 -6.29
CA GLY A 32 5.80 4.21 -5.47
C GLY A 32 6.31 4.00 -4.05
N PHE A 33 6.74 2.79 -3.69
CA PHE A 33 7.38 2.55 -2.39
C PHE A 33 8.83 3.01 -2.38
N THR A 34 9.18 3.75 -1.35
CA THR A 34 10.53 4.25 -1.09
C THR A 34 11.24 3.42 -0.01
N ASP A 35 12.53 3.66 0.19
CA ASP A 35 13.26 3.01 1.27
C ASP A 35 12.73 3.38 2.67
N ALA A 36 12.17 4.58 2.82
CA ALA A 36 11.51 5.00 4.05
C ALA A 36 10.30 4.11 4.43
N ASP A 37 9.62 3.52 3.46
CA ASP A 37 8.46 2.65 3.67
C ASP A 37 8.84 1.22 4.08
N ARG A 38 10.12 0.86 3.95
CA ARG A 38 10.65 -0.49 4.23
C ARG A 38 10.18 -1.03 5.57
N ARG A 39 10.35 -0.23 6.62
CA ARG A 39 10.00 -0.62 7.99
C ARG A 39 8.50 -0.82 8.16
N SER A 40 7.70 0.07 7.60
CA SER A 40 6.23 -0.02 7.64
C SER A 40 5.72 -1.26 6.89
N LEU A 41 6.28 -1.57 5.72
CA LEU A 41 5.97 -2.77 4.96
C LEU A 41 6.33 -4.06 5.71
N GLN A 42 7.50 -4.10 6.35
CA GLN A 42 7.89 -5.23 7.19
C GLN A 42 6.91 -5.45 8.35
N GLN A 43 6.51 -4.38 9.03
CA GLN A 43 5.55 -4.43 10.11
C GLN A 43 4.17 -4.92 9.63
N ASP A 44 3.66 -4.39 8.53
CA ASP A 44 2.34 -4.78 8.00
C ASP A 44 2.33 -6.26 7.59
N LEU A 45 3.35 -6.74 6.90
CA LEU A 45 3.46 -8.16 6.54
C LEU A 45 3.60 -9.06 7.77
N THR A 46 4.36 -8.63 8.77
CA THR A 46 4.52 -9.36 10.04
C THR A 46 3.20 -9.51 10.79
N ILE A 47 2.44 -8.42 10.93
CA ILE A 47 1.14 -8.44 11.61
C ILE A 47 0.16 -9.36 10.86
N ARG A 48 0.09 -9.27 9.54
CA ARG A 48 -0.78 -10.13 8.71
C ARG A 48 -0.41 -11.60 8.82
N LEU A 49 0.88 -11.91 8.86
CA LEU A 49 1.35 -13.27 9.02
C LEU A 49 0.98 -13.82 10.41
N ILE A 50 1.21 -13.07 11.49
CA ILE A 50 0.83 -13.46 12.86
C ILE A 50 -0.68 -13.70 12.96
N GLN A 51 -1.51 -12.81 12.40
CA GLN A 51 -2.96 -12.97 12.39
C GLN A 51 -3.40 -14.23 11.65
N SER A 52 -2.73 -14.57 10.56
CA SER A 52 -3.02 -15.78 9.78
C SER A 52 -2.55 -17.06 10.50
N LEU A 53 -1.40 -17.00 11.18
CA LEU A 53 -0.88 -18.13 11.97
C LEU A 53 -1.77 -18.52 13.14
N ARG A 54 -2.58 -17.60 13.68
CA ARG A 54 -3.59 -17.92 14.71
C ARG A 54 -4.64 -18.91 14.22
N ARG A 55 -4.88 -18.97 12.91
CA ARG A 55 -5.85 -19.87 12.26
C ARG A 55 -5.18 -21.03 11.54
N PHE A 56 -3.87 -21.18 11.73
CA PHE A 56 -3.09 -22.23 11.07
C PHE A 56 -3.38 -23.60 11.67
N ASP A 57 -3.68 -24.58 10.83
CA ASP A 57 -3.86 -25.97 11.19
C ASP A 57 -2.69 -26.81 10.64
N PRO A 58 -1.83 -27.37 11.51
CA PRO A 58 -0.66 -28.15 11.07
C PRO A 58 -1.02 -29.45 10.37
N LYS A 59 -2.27 -29.95 10.55
CA LYS A 59 -2.74 -31.17 9.87
C LYS A 59 -3.03 -30.95 8.38
N LYS A 60 -3.32 -29.71 7.98
CA LYS A 60 -3.74 -29.36 6.61
C LYS A 60 -2.60 -28.90 5.72
N ALA A 61 -1.56 -28.29 6.28
CA ALA A 61 -0.48 -27.70 5.50
C ALA A 61 0.83 -27.64 6.28
N ASN A 62 1.92 -27.58 5.53
CA ASN A 62 3.23 -27.28 6.12
C ASN A 62 3.31 -25.80 6.45
N ARG A 63 3.79 -25.46 7.66
CA ARG A 63 3.94 -24.09 8.15
C ARG A 63 4.74 -23.19 7.18
N LYS A 64 5.83 -23.70 6.60
CA LYS A 64 6.65 -22.96 5.63
C LYS A 64 5.86 -22.57 4.37
N SER A 65 5.15 -23.51 3.77
CA SER A 65 4.32 -23.27 2.59
C SER A 65 3.16 -22.33 2.90
N PHE A 66 2.52 -22.49 4.04
CA PHE A 66 1.45 -21.61 4.50
C PHE A 66 1.94 -20.17 4.65
N SER A 67 3.05 -19.97 5.38
CA SER A 67 3.63 -18.64 5.61
C SER A 67 4.03 -17.96 4.29
N THR A 68 4.62 -18.69 3.35
CA THR A 68 4.96 -18.18 2.02
C THR A 68 3.72 -17.70 1.28
N THR A 69 2.68 -18.53 1.22
CA THR A 69 1.42 -18.19 0.54
C THR A 69 0.74 -16.97 1.16
N VAL A 70 0.72 -16.87 2.49
CA VAL A 70 0.12 -15.72 3.21
C VAL A 70 0.88 -14.43 2.88
N VAL A 71 2.22 -14.46 2.91
CA VAL A 71 3.04 -13.29 2.60
C VAL A 71 2.83 -12.87 1.14
N GLU A 72 2.81 -13.80 0.18
CA GLU A 72 2.57 -13.50 -1.23
C GLU A 72 1.19 -12.89 -1.50
N ARG A 73 0.16 -13.42 -0.89
CA ARG A 73 -1.20 -12.85 -0.97
C ARG A 73 -1.26 -11.45 -0.37
N SER A 74 -0.56 -11.23 0.74
CA SER A 74 -0.48 -9.92 1.39
C SER A 74 0.23 -8.90 0.52
N VAL A 75 1.34 -9.27 -0.10
CA VAL A 75 2.08 -8.45 -1.08
C VAL A 75 1.18 -8.10 -2.27
N ALA A 76 0.48 -9.07 -2.84
CA ALA A 76 -0.43 -8.83 -3.95
C ALA A 76 -1.56 -7.85 -3.58
N LYS A 77 -2.08 -7.94 -2.35
CA LYS A 77 -3.09 -7.02 -1.82
C LYS A 77 -2.54 -5.60 -1.67
N ILE A 78 -1.32 -5.46 -1.14
CA ILE A 78 -0.64 -4.16 -1.00
C ILE A 78 -0.44 -3.53 -2.38
N LEU A 79 0.05 -4.29 -3.36
CA LEU A 79 0.25 -3.79 -4.73
C LEU A 79 -1.05 -3.37 -5.41
N ARG A 80 -2.14 -4.15 -5.23
CA ARG A 80 -3.46 -3.75 -5.75
C ARG A 80 -3.95 -2.46 -5.11
N PHE A 81 -3.73 -2.29 -3.81
CA PHE A 81 -4.12 -1.07 -3.10
C PHE A 81 -3.36 0.15 -3.59
N GLN A 82 -2.05 0.03 -3.84
CA GLN A 82 -1.22 1.13 -4.36
C GLN A 82 -1.52 1.46 -5.83
N ARG A 83 -1.83 0.44 -6.63
CA ARG A 83 -2.19 0.63 -8.05
C ARG A 83 -3.65 1.05 -8.25
N ALA A 84 -4.43 1.20 -7.18
CA ALA A 84 -5.77 1.74 -7.31
C ALA A 84 -5.69 3.15 -7.94
N GLU A 85 -6.53 3.42 -8.91
CA GLU A 85 -6.51 4.61 -9.78
C GLU A 85 -6.33 5.94 -9.01
N LYS A 86 -6.98 6.06 -7.85
CA LYS A 86 -6.87 7.23 -6.96
C LYS A 86 -5.56 7.36 -6.19
N ARG A 87 -4.74 6.32 -6.16
CA ARG A 87 -3.49 6.26 -5.37
C ARG A 87 -2.25 5.99 -6.21
N ASP A 88 -2.44 5.73 -7.49
CA ASP A 88 -1.32 5.47 -8.38
C ASP A 88 -0.48 6.74 -8.52
N CYS A 89 0.73 6.72 -7.96
CA CYS A 89 1.65 7.85 -7.95
C CYS A 89 2.01 8.33 -9.38
N ARG A 90 1.80 7.49 -10.40
CA ARG A 90 2.01 7.86 -11.81
C ARG A 90 0.93 8.80 -12.35
N HIS A 91 -0.25 8.81 -11.72
CA HIS A 91 -1.38 9.66 -12.08
C HIS A 91 -1.61 10.82 -11.10
N VAL A 92 -0.84 10.88 -10.02
CA VAL A 92 -0.93 11.94 -9.01
C VAL A 92 0.19 12.95 -9.25
N GLN A 93 -0.18 14.21 -9.42
CA GLN A 93 0.75 15.31 -9.57
C GLN A 93 0.71 16.22 -8.34
N SER A 94 1.86 16.75 -7.93
CA SER A 94 1.92 17.71 -6.83
C SER A 94 1.22 19.02 -7.20
N LEU A 95 0.45 19.58 -6.28
CA LEU A 95 -0.15 20.90 -6.45
C LEU A 95 0.90 22.02 -6.51
N ASN A 96 2.09 21.79 -5.95
CA ASN A 96 3.22 22.72 -6.01
C ASN A 96 4.08 22.49 -7.27
N ALA A 97 3.64 21.66 -8.22
CA ALA A 97 4.35 21.49 -9.48
C ALA A 97 4.38 22.80 -10.27
N PRO A 98 5.57 23.28 -10.69
CA PRO A 98 5.67 24.50 -11.48
C PRO A 98 5.12 24.27 -12.89
N ILE A 99 4.21 25.11 -13.31
CA ILE A 99 3.67 25.12 -14.67
C ILE A 99 3.93 26.48 -15.36
N PRO A 100 4.25 26.45 -16.66
CA PRO A 100 4.42 27.68 -17.40
C PRO A 100 3.08 28.41 -17.61
N SER A 101 3.01 29.68 -17.24
CA SER A 101 1.88 30.56 -17.48
C SER A 101 2.34 31.73 -18.37
N ARG A 102 1.39 32.52 -18.86
CA ARG A 102 1.71 33.71 -19.68
C ARG A 102 2.53 34.77 -18.91
N ASP A 103 2.33 34.84 -17.61
CA ASP A 103 2.97 35.80 -16.71
C ASP A 103 4.18 35.23 -15.96
N GLY A 104 4.61 34.02 -16.27
CA GLY A 104 5.73 33.34 -15.62
C GLY A 104 5.45 31.92 -15.18
N ILE A 105 6.16 31.46 -14.16
CA ILE A 105 5.97 30.12 -13.57
C ILE A 105 5.03 30.28 -12.38
N VAL A 106 3.93 29.55 -12.39
CA VAL A 106 2.94 29.47 -11.28
C VAL A 106 2.82 28.05 -10.79
N GLU A 107 2.37 27.86 -9.56
CA GLU A 107 2.10 26.50 -9.03
C GLU A 107 0.78 25.96 -9.58
N LEU A 108 0.71 24.64 -9.84
CA LEU A 108 -0.49 23.97 -10.33
C LEU A 108 -1.71 24.25 -9.45
N GLY A 109 -1.51 24.32 -8.12
CA GLY A 109 -2.57 24.60 -7.15
C GLY A 109 -3.23 25.96 -7.35
N GLU A 110 -2.50 26.97 -7.81
CA GLU A 110 -3.04 28.33 -8.04
C GLU A 110 -3.96 28.39 -9.26
N THR A 111 -3.79 27.47 -10.20
CA THR A 111 -4.63 27.40 -11.41
C THR A 111 -5.94 26.64 -11.19
N ILE A 112 -6.09 25.93 -10.06
CA ILE A 112 -7.28 25.20 -9.71
C ILE A 112 -8.22 26.13 -8.95
N GLY A 113 -9.21 26.68 -9.64
CA GLY A 113 -10.26 27.49 -9.03
C GLY A 113 -11.17 26.68 -8.13
N THR A 114 -11.67 27.31 -7.08
CA THR A 114 -12.76 26.80 -6.23
C THR A 114 -14.04 27.58 -6.52
N ASP A 115 -15.17 26.92 -6.54
CA ASP A 115 -16.48 27.60 -6.59
C ASP A 115 -16.85 28.17 -5.21
N GLU A 116 -17.95 28.94 -5.15
CA GLU A 116 -18.47 29.54 -3.91
C GLU A 116 -18.74 28.51 -2.79
N TYR A 117 -18.89 27.25 -3.14
CA TYR A 117 -19.15 26.16 -2.22
C TYR A 117 -17.91 25.32 -1.89
N GLY A 118 -16.72 25.78 -2.30
CA GLY A 118 -15.48 25.06 -2.06
C GLY A 118 -15.28 23.81 -2.94
N ALA A 119 -16.15 23.55 -3.90
CA ALA A 119 -15.98 22.47 -4.87
C ALA A 119 -14.89 22.87 -5.90
N ARG A 120 -13.95 21.98 -6.14
CA ARG A 120 -12.87 22.22 -7.10
C ARG A 120 -13.43 22.20 -8.52
N ARG A 121 -13.33 23.32 -9.24
CA ARG A 121 -13.59 23.37 -10.67
C ARG A 121 -12.43 22.74 -11.40
N GLY A 122 -12.55 21.53 -11.88
CA GLY A 122 -11.48 21.03 -12.72
C GLY A 122 -11.36 19.53 -12.90
N CYS A 123 -12.45 18.77 -12.81
CA CYS A 123 -12.44 17.38 -13.26
C CYS A 123 -13.65 17.00 -14.12
N ALA A 124 -14.12 17.94 -14.97
CA ALA A 124 -15.28 17.70 -15.83
C ALA A 124 -14.96 17.64 -17.33
N THR A 125 -13.72 17.39 -17.73
CA THR A 125 -13.45 17.15 -19.17
C THR A 125 -12.20 16.32 -19.33
N SER A 126 -12.35 15.03 -19.34
CA SER A 126 -11.74 14.02 -20.21
C SER A 126 -11.56 12.67 -19.49
N CYS A 127 -12.66 12.08 -19.02
CA CYS A 127 -12.71 10.63 -19.02
C CYS A 127 -13.24 10.22 -20.40
N PRO A 128 -12.43 9.61 -21.28
CA PRO A 128 -12.98 8.95 -22.45
C PRO A 128 -13.79 7.75 -21.93
N VAL A 129 -15.11 7.86 -22.06
CA VAL A 129 -16.03 6.74 -21.94
C VAL A 129 -15.54 5.67 -22.90
N ARG A 130 -15.00 4.57 -22.40
CA ARG A 130 -14.83 3.35 -23.20
C ARG A 130 -16.24 2.88 -23.56
N GLN A 131 -16.64 3.17 -24.78
CA GLN A 131 -17.75 2.46 -25.41
C GLN A 131 -17.31 1.00 -25.58
N ALA A 132 -18.19 0.11 -25.14
CA ALA A 132 -18.07 -1.32 -25.28
C ALA A 132 -18.08 -1.74 -26.75
#